data_1555f5204b7b1c811040e29e38c3bd4b
#
_entry.id   1555f5204b7b1c811040e29e38c3bd4b
#
_cell.length_a   1.000
_cell.length_b   1.000
_cell.length_c   1.000
_cell.angle_alpha   90.00
_cell.angle_beta   90.00
_cell.angle_gamma   90.00
#
_symmetry.space_group_name_H-M   'P 1'
#
loop_
_entity.id
_entity.type
_entity.pdbx_description
1 polymer ?
#
loop_
_entity_poly.entity_id
_entity_poly.type
_entity_poly.pdbx_seq_one_letter_code
_entity_poly.pdbx_strand_id
1 'polypeptide(L)'
;MNRDIAQSELQGFSRTLAELEWLLLVLVLLYFVLPSSTVVDQWGMLLAMAVYAAFVISFRYSNLFTRETQWKLALETWAIIFFISWCVYQTGGIDSPLINLYLLVIIFSALTLGKMVTLLEFTLISAAYFYLAQSSVEEDSFSLLHLGEMTMTFAPYLLVGYLTSLLAADLKNAREGLELLSDTDELTGLKNRRAFN
;
A
#
# COMPACT_ATOMS: atom_id res chain seq x y z
N MET A 1 9.70 -21.76 -17.11
CA MET A 1 10.52 -21.42 -15.92
C MET A 1 10.31 -19.96 -15.49
N ASN A 2 10.57 -18.91 -16.30
CA ASN A 2 10.35 -17.50 -15.85
C ASN A 2 8.89 -17.15 -15.50
N ARG A 3 7.89 -17.78 -16.09
CA ARG A 3 6.47 -17.48 -15.80
C ARG A 3 6.02 -18.06 -14.46
N ASP A 4 6.55 -19.21 -14.06
CA ASP A 4 6.16 -19.86 -12.81
C ASP A 4 6.80 -19.16 -11.61
N ILE A 5 8.01 -18.64 -11.76
CA ILE A 5 8.70 -17.84 -10.74
C ILE A 5 7.95 -16.51 -10.53
N ALA A 6 7.62 -15.80 -11.62
CA ALA A 6 6.85 -14.56 -11.52
C ALA A 6 5.46 -14.77 -10.88
N GLN A 7 4.81 -15.90 -11.15
CA GLN A 7 3.52 -16.23 -10.54
C GLN A 7 3.66 -16.52 -9.05
N SER A 8 4.72 -17.23 -8.63
CA SER A 8 4.99 -17.50 -7.21
C SER A 8 5.30 -16.23 -6.41
N GLU A 9 5.99 -15.28 -7.01
CA GLU A 9 6.24 -13.96 -6.39
C GLU A 9 4.95 -13.17 -6.21
N LEU A 10 4.10 -13.11 -7.25
CA LEU A 10 2.80 -12.44 -7.16
C LEU A 10 1.88 -13.07 -6.10
N GLN A 11 1.91 -14.40 -5.97
CA GLN A 11 1.18 -15.09 -4.90
C GLN A 11 1.72 -14.74 -3.50
N GLY A 12 3.03 -14.62 -3.34
CA GLY A 12 3.66 -14.15 -2.12
C GLY A 12 3.17 -12.74 -1.74
N PHE A 13 3.18 -11.83 -2.71
CA PHE A 13 2.72 -10.45 -2.51
C PHE A 13 1.22 -10.38 -2.20
N SER A 14 0.39 -11.15 -2.89
CA SER A 14 -1.05 -11.24 -2.60
C SER A 14 -1.33 -11.74 -1.18
N ARG A 15 -0.53 -12.68 -0.69
CA ARG A 15 -0.65 -13.15 0.70
C ARG A 15 -0.27 -12.06 1.70
N THR A 16 0.85 -11.37 1.49
CA THR A 16 1.28 -10.27 2.36
C THR A 16 0.26 -9.13 2.36
N LEU A 17 -0.32 -8.82 1.19
CA LEU A 17 -1.38 -7.82 1.08
C LEU A 17 -2.61 -8.22 1.89
N ALA A 18 -2.98 -9.50 1.86
CA ALA A 18 -4.09 -10.01 2.68
C ALA A 18 -3.86 -9.81 4.18
N GLU A 19 -2.65 -10.11 4.63
CA GLU A 19 -2.28 -9.92 6.04
C GLU A 19 -2.35 -8.43 6.41
N LEU A 20 -1.93 -7.54 5.50
CA LEU A 20 -2.02 -6.09 5.68
C LEU A 20 -3.48 -5.59 5.72
N GLU A 21 -4.36 -6.09 4.84
CA GLU A 21 -5.78 -5.75 4.82
C GLU A 21 -6.48 -6.09 6.15
N TRP A 22 -6.23 -7.29 6.67
CA TRP A 22 -6.78 -7.71 7.97
C TRP A 22 -6.20 -6.90 9.13
N LEU A 23 -4.90 -6.62 9.08
CA LEU A 23 -4.23 -5.80 10.10
C LEU A 23 -4.80 -4.38 10.12
N LEU A 24 -5.05 -3.79 8.96
CA LEU A 24 -5.68 -2.47 8.85
C LEU A 24 -7.09 -2.48 9.44
N LEU A 25 -7.91 -3.49 9.12
CA LEU A 25 -9.24 -3.63 9.72
C LEU A 25 -9.17 -3.72 11.26
N VAL A 26 -8.24 -4.51 11.79
CA VAL A 26 -8.06 -4.64 13.23
C VAL A 26 -7.60 -3.32 13.85
N LEU A 27 -6.67 -2.59 13.22
CA LEU A 27 -6.20 -1.30 13.72
C LEU A 27 -7.31 -0.24 13.73
N VAL A 28 -8.11 -0.18 12.67
CA VAL A 28 -9.26 0.74 12.59
C VAL A 28 -10.32 0.36 13.61
N LEU A 29 -10.60 -0.93 13.80
CA LEU A 29 -11.52 -1.41 14.82
C LEU A 29 -11.01 -1.08 16.24
N LEU A 30 -9.72 -1.29 16.50
CA LEU A 30 -9.10 -0.93 17.78
C LEU A 30 -9.27 0.56 18.06
N TYR A 31 -8.98 1.41 17.06
CA TYR A 31 -9.18 2.85 17.19
C TYR A 31 -10.64 3.19 17.49
N PHE A 32 -11.59 2.57 16.79
CA PHE A 32 -13.03 2.79 16.99
C PHE A 32 -13.50 2.45 18.41
N VAL A 33 -12.94 1.39 19.01
CA VAL A 33 -13.31 0.94 20.37
C VAL A 33 -12.66 1.79 21.47
N LEU A 34 -11.59 2.54 21.18
CA LEU A 34 -10.93 3.38 22.18
C LEU A 34 -11.85 4.50 22.67
N PRO A 35 -11.95 4.72 23.99
CA PRO A 35 -12.82 5.77 24.57
C PRO A 35 -12.45 7.20 24.15
N SER A 36 -11.20 7.41 23.70
CA SER A 36 -10.68 8.69 23.24
C SER A 36 -10.86 8.94 21.74
N SER A 37 -11.48 8.00 21.03
CA SER A 37 -11.68 8.15 19.59
C SER A 37 -12.71 9.24 19.29
N THR A 38 -12.32 10.19 18.44
CA THR A 38 -13.23 11.21 17.90
C THR A 38 -13.79 10.68 16.58
N VAL A 39 -14.96 10.09 16.60
CA VAL A 39 -15.63 9.59 15.41
C VAL A 39 -16.86 10.46 15.15
N VAL A 40 -16.91 11.10 13.97
CA VAL A 40 -18.00 12.02 13.57
C VAL A 40 -19.29 11.24 13.35
N ASP A 41 -19.24 10.15 12.60
CA ASP A 41 -20.37 9.26 12.34
C ASP A 41 -19.99 7.81 12.63
N GLN A 42 -20.47 7.29 13.75
CA GLN A 42 -20.23 5.90 14.18
C GLN A 42 -20.85 4.87 13.21
N TRP A 43 -22.03 5.16 12.68
CA TRP A 43 -22.69 4.25 11.74
C TRP A 43 -22.00 4.23 10.39
N GLY A 44 -21.57 5.39 9.89
CA GLY A 44 -20.78 5.49 8.66
C GLY A 44 -19.44 4.77 8.76
N MET A 45 -18.80 4.82 9.93
CA MET A 45 -17.56 4.11 10.19
C MET A 45 -17.75 2.59 10.23
N LEU A 46 -18.78 2.09 10.94
CA LEU A 46 -19.12 0.67 11.00
C LEU A 46 -19.51 0.14 9.61
N LEU A 47 -20.27 0.92 8.84
CA LEU A 47 -20.64 0.56 7.48
C LEU A 47 -19.40 0.45 6.59
N ALA A 48 -18.49 1.39 6.66
CA ALA A 48 -17.22 1.37 5.90
C ALA A 48 -16.39 0.12 6.24
N MET A 49 -16.24 -0.20 7.52
CA MET A 49 -15.54 -1.41 7.96
C MET A 49 -16.23 -2.68 7.44
N ALA A 50 -17.56 -2.75 7.50
CA ALA A 50 -18.33 -3.90 7.02
C ALA A 50 -18.23 -4.07 5.50
N VAL A 51 -18.34 -2.97 4.75
CA VAL A 51 -18.20 -2.97 3.28
C VAL A 51 -16.78 -3.36 2.87
N TYR A 52 -15.77 -2.83 3.54
CA TYR A 52 -14.39 -3.18 3.26
C TYR A 52 -14.07 -4.63 3.62
N ALA A 53 -14.54 -5.13 4.77
CA ALA A 53 -14.42 -6.54 5.13
C ALA A 53 -15.12 -7.46 4.10
N ALA A 54 -16.33 -7.10 3.65
CA ALA A 54 -17.04 -7.83 2.60
C ALA A 54 -16.27 -7.80 1.27
N PHE A 55 -15.64 -6.67 0.91
CA PHE A 55 -14.77 -6.56 -0.25
C PHE A 55 -13.58 -7.52 -0.14
N VAL A 56 -12.82 -7.49 0.96
CA VAL A 56 -11.66 -8.37 1.20
C VAL A 56 -12.05 -9.84 1.09
N ILE A 57 -13.16 -10.23 1.75
CA ILE A 57 -13.67 -11.61 1.71
C ILE A 57 -14.08 -11.98 0.28
N SER A 58 -14.89 -11.15 -0.38
CA SER A 58 -15.37 -11.42 -1.74
C SER A 58 -14.23 -11.53 -2.74
N PHE A 59 -13.25 -10.62 -2.67
CA PHE A 59 -12.13 -10.57 -3.60
C PHE A 59 -11.20 -11.77 -3.44
N ARG A 60 -11.14 -12.33 -2.23
CA ARG A 60 -10.29 -13.49 -1.93
C ARG A 60 -10.96 -14.82 -2.19
N TYR A 61 -12.25 -14.96 -1.88
CA TYR A 61 -12.98 -16.22 -2.03
C TYR A 61 -13.72 -16.35 -3.35
N SER A 62 -14.01 -15.22 -4.04
CA SER A 62 -14.55 -15.30 -5.39
C SER A 62 -13.42 -15.65 -6.35
N ASN A 63 -13.58 -16.74 -7.10
CA ASN A 63 -12.66 -17.13 -8.18
C ASN A 63 -12.70 -16.16 -9.39
N LEU A 64 -12.99 -14.87 -9.17
CA LEU A 64 -13.08 -13.85 -10.21
C LEU A 64 -11.72 -13.66 -10.92
N PHE A 65 -10.63 -13.87 -10.18
CA PHE A 65 -9.29 -13.81 -10.73
C PHE A 65 -8.56 -15.14 -10.50
N THR A 66 -8.59 -16.00 -11.50
CA THR A 66 -7.90 -17.30 -11.48
C THR A 66 -6.37 -17.20 -11.46
N ARG A 67 -5.83 -16.03 -11.78
CA ARG A 67 -4.37 -15.75 -11.75
C ARG A 67 -4.10 -14.46 -11.02
N GLU A 68 -3.04 -14.48 -10.20
CA GLU A 68 -2.51 -13.26 -9.59
C GLU A 68 -1.89 -12.38 -10.68
N THR A 69 -2.29 -11.11 -10.71
CA THR A 69 -1.80 -10.11 -11.66
C THR A 69 -1.43 -8.84 -10.92
N GLN A 70 -0.50 -8.06 -11.46
CA GLN A 70 -0.14 -6.75 -10.88
C GLN A 70 -1.35 -5.82 -10.80
N TRP A 71 -2.27 -5.89 -11.75
CA TRP A 71 -3.51 -5.10 -11.75
C TRP A 71 -4.45 -5.47 -10.62
N LYS A 72 -4.52 -6.76 -10.26
CA LYS A 72 -5.30 -7.21 -9.11
C LYS A 72 -4.76 -6.59 -7.82
N LEU A 73 -3.45 -6.67 -7.61
CA LEU A 73 -2.79 -6.08 -6.44
C LEU A 73 -2.97 -4.56 -6.40
N ALA A 74 -2.88 -3.87 -7.55
CA ALA A 74 -3.14 -2.43 -7.63
C ALA A 74 -4.58 -2.06 -7.26
N LEU A 75 -5.58 -2.85 -7.69
CA LEU A 75 -6.98 -2.65 -7.30
C LEU A 75 -7.19 -2.84 -5.80
N GLU A 76 -6.56 -3.86 -5.21
CA GLU A 76 -6.62 -4.10 -3.76
C GLU A 76 -5.99 -2.92 -3.00
N THR A 77 -4.82 -2.41 -3.41
CA THR A 77 -4.19 -1.24 -2.78
C THR A 77 -5.01 0.04 -2.94
N TRP A 78 -5.68 0.24 -4.07
CA TRP A 78 -6.60 1.37 -4.25
C TRP A 78 -7.83 1.27 -3.33
N ALA A 79 -8.37 0.07 -3.13
CA ALA A 79 -9.45 -0.15 -2.17
C ALA A 79 -9.01 0.17 -0.73
N ILE A 80 -7.77 -0.19 -0.36
CA ILE A 80 -7.18 0.19 0.92
C ILE A 80 -7.09 1.73 1.05
N ILE A 81 -6.57 2.42 0.03
CA ILE A 81 -6.46 3.89 0.04
C ILE A 81 -7.83 4.53 0.24
N PHE A 82 -8.84 4.06 -0.49
CA PHE A 82 -10.21 4.56 -0.35
C PHE A 82 -10.77 4.31 1.05
N PHE A 83 -10.56 3.11 1.59
CA PHE A 83 -10.99 2.76 2.95
C PHE A 83 -10.31 3.64 4.01
N ILE A 84 -8.99 3.81 3.94
CA ILE A 84 -8.23 4.69 4.85
C ILE A 84 -8.74 6.13 4.72
N SER A 85 -8.94 6.64 3.49
CA SER A 85 -9.45 8.00 3.25
C SER A 85 -10.81 8.24 3.91
N TRP A 86 -11.71 7.26 3.80
CA TRP A 86 -13.00 7.32 4.46
C TRP A 86 -12.86 7.31 5.98
N CYS A 87 -12.02 6.42 6.53
CA CYS A 87 -11.77 6.37 7.98
C CYS A 87 -11.16 7.67 8.50
N VAL A 88 -10.18 8.25 7.79
CA VAL A 88 -9.57 9.54 8.12
C VAL A 88 -10.62 10.66 8.10
N TYR A 89 -11.49 10.68 7.08
CA TYR A 89 -12.59 11.65 7.01
C TYR A 89 -13.51 11.57 8.22
N GLN A 90 -13.85 10.36 8.67
CA GLN A 90 -14.76 10.14 9.81
C GLN A 90 -14.10 10.37 11.18
N THR A 91 -12.78 10.48 11.24
CA THR A 91 -12.03 10.54 12.51
C THR A 91 -11.28 11.86 12.72
N GLY A 92 -11.70 12.93 12.06
CA GLY A 92 -11.16 14.26 12.25
C GLY A 92 -10.33 14.81 11.07
N GLY A 93 -10.39 14.15 9.90
CA GLY A 93 -9.73 14.63 8.69
C GLY A 93 -8.20 14.61 8.83
N ILE A 94 -7.57 15.75 8.56
CA ILE A 94 -6.10 15.87 8.58
C ILE A 94 -5.47 15.65 9.95
N ASP A 95 -6.21 15.84 11.03
CA ASP A 95 -5.74 15.64 12.41
C ASP A 95 -5.93 14.19 12.90
N SER A 96 -6.48 13.32 12.05
CA SER A 96 -6.70 11.93 12.38
C SER A 96 -5.38 11.16 12.53
N PRO A 97 -5.19 10.41 13.61
CA PRO A 97 -4.01 9.54 13.76
C PRO A 97 -3.97 8.41 12.71
N LEU A 98 -5.13 8.07 12.11
CA LEU A 98 -5.23 7.05 11.07
C LEU A 98 -4.57 7.46 9.75
N ILE A 99 -4.22 8.74 9.58
CA ILE A 99 -3.52 9.24 8.39
C ILE A 99 -2.18 8.53 8.16
N ASN A 100 -1.52 8.12 9.25
CA ASN A 100 -0.25 7.39 9.18
C ASN A 100 -0.37 6.00 8.53
N LEU A 101 -1.59 5.45 8.41
CA LEU A 101 -1.83 4.18 7.73
C LEU A 101 -1.50 4.24 6.23
N TYR A 102 -1.50 5.41 5.62
CA TYR A 102 -1.04 5.57 4.23
C TYR A 102 0.43 5.17 4.05
N LEU A 103 1.27 5.30 5.08
CA LEU A 103 2.66 4.85 5.01
C LEU A 103 2.77 3.36 4.73
N LEU A 104 1.89 2.54 5.31
CA LEU A 104 1.88 1.10 5.08
C LEU A 104 1.59 0.77 3.62
N VAL A 105 0.64 1.49 3.01
CA VAL A 105 0.30 1.29 1.59
C VAL A 105 1.47 1.69 0.69
N ILE A 106 2.10 2.83 0.96
CA ILE A 106 3.24 3.33 0.18
C ILE A 106 4.41 2.36 0.26
N ILE A 107 4.74 1.86 1.46
CA ILE A 107 5.82 0.89 1.66
C ILE A 107 5.51 -0.41 0.91
N PHE A 108 4.28 -0.94 1.06
CA PHE A 108 3.87 -2.16 0.37
C PHE A 108 3.97 -1.99 -1.15
N SER A 109 3.40 -0.92 -1.69
CA SER A 109 3.43 -0.63 -3.12
C SER A 109 4.86 -0.48 -3.67
N ALA A 110 5.71 0.23 -2.93
CA ALA A 110 7.11 0.42 -3.31
C ALA A 110 7.90 -0.90 -3.38
N LEU A 111 7.60 -1.84 -2.48
CA LEU A 111 8.26 -3.16 -2.44
C LEU A 111 7.73 -4.13 -3.51
N THR A 112 6.45 -4.01 -3.89
CA THR A 112 5.76 -5.07 -4.66
C THR A 112 5.35 -4.64 -6.06
N LEU A 113 4.80 -3.44 -6.21
CA LEU A 113 4.22 -2.95 -7.47
C LEU A 113 5.19 -2.10 -8.30
N GLY A 114 6.28 -1.67 -7.67
CA GLY A 114 7.33 -0.91 -8.32
C GLY A 114 7.05 0.60 -8.40
N LYS A 115 8.06 1.34 -8.82
CA LYS A 115 8.15 2.80 -8.71
C LYS A 115 6.98 3.56 -9.34
N MET A 116 6.50 3.13 -10.52
CA MET A 116 5.44 3.86 -11.23
C MET A 116 4.09 3.77 -10.52
N VAL A 117 3.73 2.56 -10.03
CA VAL A 117 2.48 2.37 -9.29
C VAL A 117 2.55 3.10 -7.96
N THR A 118 3.67 3.05 -7.26
CA THR A 118 3.88 3.79 -6.00
C THR A 118 3.72 5.30 -6.19
N LEU A 119 4.25 5.88 -7.28
CA LEU A 119 4.07 7.29 -7.58
C LEU A 119 2.61 7.64 -7.85
N LEU A 120 1.88 6.77 -8.55
CA LEU A 120 0.46 6.96 -8.82
C LEU A 120 -0.34 6.90 -7.52
N GLU A 121 -0.07 5.93 -6.65
CA GLU A 121 -0.72 5.81 -5.34
C GLU A 121 -0.38 7.00 -4.43
N PHE A 122 0.86 7.45 -4.42
CA PHE A 122 1.26 8.66 -3.72
C PHE A 122 0.46 9.89 -4.21
N THR A 123 0.27 10.01 -5.53
CA THR A 123 -0.56 11.09 -6.10
C THR A 123 -2.01 10.98 -5.66
N LEU A 124 -2.56 9.76 -5.63
CA LEU A 124 -3.93 9.50 -5.18
C LEU A 124 -4.11 9.86 -3.70
N ILE A 125 -3.17 9.44 -2.85
CA ILE A 125 -3.15 9.77 -1.41
C ILE A 125 -3.04 11.29 -1.21
N SER A 126 -2.16 11.95 -1.97
CA SER A 126 -2.01 13.41 -1.91
C SER A 126 -3.30 14.13 -2.31
N ALA A 127 -3.98 13.65 -3.36
CA ALA A 127 -5.27 14.21 -3.78
C ALA A 127 -6.36 13.99 -2.71
N ALA A 128 -6.43 12.81 -2.10
CA ALA A 128 -7.36 12.52 -1.01
C ALA A 128 -7.12 13.43 0.20
N TYR A 129 -5.85 13.59 0.58
CA TYR A 129 -5.48 14.50 1.67
C TYR A 129 -5.85 15.95 1.36
N PHE A 130 -5.55 16.41 0.15
CA PHE A 130 -5.88 17.76 -0.28
C PHE A 130 -7.38 18.01 -0.20
N TYR A 131 -8.18 17.04 -0.64
CA TYR A 131 -9.64 17.09 -0.52
C TYR A 131 -10.10 17.19 0.94
N LEU A 132 -9.51 16.38 1.83
CA LEU A 132 -9.81 16.39 3.26
C LEU A 132 -9.39 17.70 3.93
N ALA A 133 -8.25 18.26 3.53
CA ALA A 133 -7.76 19.54 4.04
C ALA A 133 -8.65 20.70 3.63
N GLN A 134 -9.17 20.68 2.41
CA GLN A 134 -10.07 21.75 1.93
C GLN A 134 -11.37 21.83 2.74
N SER A 135 -11.87 20.70 3.24
CA SER A 135 -13.08 20.67 4.07
C SER A 135 -12.88 21.28 5.48
N SER A 136 -11.63 21.44 5.89
CA SER A 136 -11.25 21.96 7.23
C SER A 136 -10.85 23.44 7.24
N VAL A 137 -10.70 24.05 6.06
CA VAL A 137 -10.24 25.45 5.90
C VAL A 137 -11.43 26.37 5.56
N GLU A 138 -11.62 27.42 6.34
CA GLU A 138 -12.53 28.52 5.98
C GLU A 138 -12.08 29.17 4.66
N GLU A 139 -13.04 29.52 3.81
CA GLU A 139 -12.90 29.89 2.38
C GLU A 139 -11.83 30.95 2.01
N ASP A 140 -11.28 31.69 2.98
CA ASP A 140 -10.46 32.87 2.72
C ASP A 140 -8.94 32.71 2.89
N SER A 141 -8.43 31.50 3.21
CA SER A 141 -7.02 31.35 3.61
C SER A 141 -6.21 30.34 2.83
N PHE A 142 -6.38 30.24 1.52
CA PHE A 142 -5.44 29.49 0.68
C PHE A 142 -4.13 30.28 0.56
N SER A 143 -3.31 30.25 1.60
CA SER A 143 -2.03 30.96 1.66
C SER A 143 -0.87 30.06 1.26
N LEU A 144 0.23 30.66 0.77
CA LEU A 144 1.51 29.99 0.52
C LEU A 144 2.02 29.22 1.77
N LEU A 145 1.69 29.71 2.96
CA LEU A 145 1.99 29.04 4.23
C LEU A 145 1.30 27.68 4.34
N HIS A 146 0.03 27.61 3.97
CA HIS A 146 -0.75 26.36 4.03
C HIS A 146 -0.23 25.32 3.03
N LEU A 147 0.18 25.74 1.84
CA LEU A 147 0.88 24.86 0.89
C LEU A 147 2.21 24.36 1.45
N GLY A 148 2.94 25.19 2.18
CA GLY A 148 4.18 24.81 2.85
C GLY A 148 3.97 23.74 3.92
N GLU A 149 2.97 23.92 4.77
CA GLU A 149 2.59 22.93 5.81
C GLU A 149 2.17 21.61 5.20
N MET A 150 1.34 21.62 4.15
CA MET A 150 0.97 20.41 3.41
C MET A 150 2.20 19.70 2.84
N THR A 151 3.09 20.44 2.19
CA THR A 151 4.32 19.87 1.60
C THR A 151 5.18 19.22 2.69
N MET A 152 5.33 19.85 3.83
CA MET A 152 6.07 19.30 4.97
C MET A 152 5.42 18.03 5.53
N THR A 153 4.10 17.96 5.56
CA THR A 153 3.38 16.76 5.99
C THR A 153 3.60 15.59 5.02
N PHE A 154 3.66 15.86 3.72
CA PHE A 154 3.85 14.82 2.70
C PHE A 154 5.31 14.45 2.43
N ALA A 155 6.25 15.32 2.72
CA ALA A 155 7.69 15.06 2.49
C ALA A 155 8.17 13.73 3.09
N PRO A 156 7.81 13.35 4.33
CA PRO A 156 8.18 12.04 4.89
C PRO A 156 7.61 10.86 4.11
N TYR A 157 6.37 10.95 3.63
CA TYR A 157 5.73 9.87 2.86
C TYR A 157 6.44 9.65 1.52
N LEU A 158 6.77 10.74 0.82
CA LEU A 158 7.51 10.69 -0.43
C LEU A 158 8.92 10.14 -0.21
N LEU A 159 9.60 10.57 0.85
CA LEU A 159 10.93 10.10 1.20
C LEU A 159 10.93 8.60 1.51
N VAL A 160 9.99 8.13 2.32
CA VAL A 160 9.83 6.70 2.65
C VAL A 160 9.55 5.89 1.39
N GLY A 161 8.61 6.32 0.54
CA GLY A 161 8.31 5.65 -0.72
C GLY A 161 9.53 5.58 -1.66
N TYR A 162 10.28 6.66 -1.77
CA TYR A 162 11.50 6.70 -2.57
C TYR A 162 12.59 5.77 -2.03
N LEU A 163 12.91 5.86 -0.74
CA LEU A 163 13.92 5.00 -0.10
C LEU A 163 13.53 3.52 -0.18
N THR A 164 12.25 3.20 0.05
CA THR A 164 11.75 1.83 -0.06
C THR A 164 11.86 1.31 -1.49
N SER A 165 11.57 2.15 -2.49
CA SER A 165 11.72 1.78 -3.91
C SER A 165 13.19 1.53 -4.30
N LEU A 166 14.14 2.31 -3.75
CA LEU A 166 15.57 2.05 -3.94
C LEU A 166 15.97 0.73 -3.32
N LEU A 167 15.58 0.49 -2.06
CA LEU A 167 15.89 -0.75 -1.37
C LEU A 167 15.31 -1.97 -2.09
N ALA A 168 14.09 -1.88 -2.60
CA ALA A 168 13.46 -2.93 -3.39
C ALA A 168 14.25 -3.24 -4.67
N ALA A 169 14.75 -2.21 -5.36
CA ALA A 169 15.57 -2.38 -6.55
C ALA A 169 16.92 -3.06 -6.21
N ASP A 170 17.57 -2.64 -5.12
CA ASP A 170 18.84 -3.23 -4.69
C ASP A 170 18.67 -4.69 -4.27
N LEU A 171 17.60 -5.02 -3.53
CA LEU A 171 17.29 -6.41 -3.16
C LEU A 171 17.04 -7.28 -4.39
N LYS A 172 16.33 -6.76 -5.40
CA LYS A 172 16.09 -7.47 -6.65
C LYS A 172 17.39 -7.74 -7.39
N ASN A 173 18.25 -6.73 -7.55
CA ASN A 173 19.56 -6.86 -8.20
C ASN A 173 20.46 -7.87 -7.46
N ALA A 174 20.48 -7.83 -6.13
CA ALA A 174 21.26 -8.77 -5.31
C ALA A 174 20.75 -10.22 -5.48
N ARG A 175 19.44 -10.41 -5.54
CA ARG A 175 18.82 -11.72 -5.76
C ARG A 175 19.17 -12.27 -7.16
N GLU A 176 19.03 -11.45 -8.20
CA GLU A 176 19.41 -11.83 -9.57
C GLU A 176 20.91 -12.21 -9.65
N GLY A 177 21.77 -11.47 -8.96
CA GLY A 177 23.19 -11.79 -8.84
C GLY A 177 23.45 -13.15 -8.18
N LEU A 178 22.74 -13.47 -7.10
CA LEU A 178 22.84 -14.76 -6.42
C LEU A 178 22.31 -15.93 -7.29
N GLU A 179 21.24 -15.73 -8.03
CA GLU A 179 20.71 -16.70 -8.97
C GLU A 179 21.73 -17.02 -10.08
N LEU A 180 22.38 -16.00 -10.63
CA LEU A 180 23.45 -16.19 -11.64
C LEU A 180 24.64 -16.99 -11.09
N LEU A 181 25.06 -16.71 -9.85
CA LEU A 181 26.15 -17.45 -9.19
C LEU A 181 25.75 -18.90 -8.87
N SER A 182 24.49 -19.16 -8.52
CA SER A 182 23.97 -20.51 -8.26
C SER A 182 23.82 -21.35 -9.54
N ASP A 183 23.59 -20.69 -10.69
CA ASP A 183 23.38 -21.36 -11.97
C ASP A 183 24.69 -21.69 -12.70
N THR A 184 25.81 -21.08 -12.29
CA THR A 184 27.15 -21.35 -12.86
C THR A 184 28.02 -22.13 -11.89
N ASP A 185 28.72 -23.14 -12.43
CA ASP A 185 29.74 -23.89 -11.68
C ASP A 185 31.01 -23.04 -11.60
N GLU A 186 31.46 -22.76 -10.37
CA GLU A 186 32.61 -21.88 -10.10
C GLU A 186 33.93 -22.38 -10.70
N LEU A 187 34.06 -23.69 -10.95
CA LEU A 187 35.30 -24.29 -11.47
C LEU A 187 35.33 -24.34 -13.00
N THR A 188 34.20 -24.53 -13.64
CA THR A 188 34.13 -24.74 -15.11
C THR A 188 33.54 -23.54 -15.85
N GLY A 189 32.90 -22.59 -15.17
CA GLY A 189 32.17 -21.48 -15.78
C GLY A 189 30.96 -21.91 -16.62
N LEU A 190 30.60 -23.21 -16.60
CA LEU A 190 29.47 -23.77 -17.31
C LEU A 190 28.21 -23.73 -16.44
N LYS A 191 27.05 -23.79 -17.08
CA LYS A 191 25.76 -23.88 -16.35
C LYS A 191 25.72 -25.15 -15.49
N ASN A 192 25.44 -24.99 -14.22
CA ASN A 192 25.30 -26.07 -13.26
C ASN A 192 24.14 -26.99 -13.68
N ARG A 193 24.22 -28.28 -13.34
CA ARG A 193 23.17 -29.27 -13.63
C ARG A 193 21.77 -28.90 -13.12
N ARG A 194 21.70 -28.04 -12.09
CA ARG A 194 20.45 -27.46 -11.58
C ARG A 194 19.78 -26.48 -12.54
N ALA A 195 20.51 -25.85 -13.45
CA ALA A 195 19.96 -24.93 -14.45
C ALA A 195 19.25 -25.66 -15.60
N PHE A 196 19.27 -27.02 -15.63
CA PHE A 196 18.64 -27.85 -16.66
C PHE A 196 17.40 -28.61 -16.17
N ASN A 197 17.03 -28.53 -14.90
CA ASN A 197 15.80 -29.07 -14.32
C ASN A 197 14.80 -27.96 -14.04
#